data_489971dff7a3c78c19c8c7b0c96cc2d4
#
_entry.id   489971dff7a3c78c19c8c7b0c96cc2d4
#
_cell.length_a   1.000
_cell.length_b   1.000
_cell.length_c   1.000
_cell.angle_alpha   90.00
_cell.angle_beta   90.00
_cell.angle_gamma   90.00
#
_symmetry.space_group_name_H-M   'P 1'
#
loop_
_entity.id
_entity.type
_entity.pdbx_description
1 polymer ?
#
loop_
_entity_poly.entity_id
_entity_poly.type
_entity_poly.pdbx_seq_one_letter_code
_entity_poly.pdbx_strand_id
1 'polypeptide(L)'
;MTQVATKTSKQKLKIPKRFEVLLLNDDYTSMDFVVEVLERFFHKEFLAAEAIMLKIHIDGEAVCGTYSFDVAQTKVSQVIEYSRKNEQPLMPVLREVNL
;
A
#
# COMPACT_ATOMS: atom_id res chain seq x y z
N MET A 1 18.48 -36.26 14.51
CA MET A 1 17.86 -35.24 15.38
C MET A 1 18.22 -33.84 14.93
N THR A 2 19.50 -33.52 14.93
CA THR A 2 20.00 -32.23 14.54
C THR A 2 19.66 -31.90 13.07
N GLN A 3 19.73 -32.91 12.20
CA GLN A 3 19.43 -32.72 10.79
C GLN A 3 17.98 -32.36 10.53
N VAL A 4 17.08 -32.96 11.30
CA VAL A 4 15.66 -32.67 11.15
C VAL A 4 15.38 -31.21 11.55
N ALA A 5 15.98 -30.77 12.64
CA ALA A 5 15.85 -29.38 13.08
C ALA A 5 16.40 -28.41 12.04
N THR A 6 17.53 -28.77 11.43
CA THR A 6 18.16 -27.94 10.40
C THR A 6 17.24 -27.80 9.16
N LYS A 7 16.66 -28.92 8.72
CA LYS A 7 15.73 -28.89 7.58
C LYS A 7 14.51 -28.03 7.89
N THR A 8 13.97 -28.19 9.09
CA THR A 8 12.82 -27.39 9.50
C THR A 8 13.17 -25.91 9.53
N SER A 9 14.37 -25.58 10.03
CA SER A 9 14.83 -24.19 10.05
C SER A 9 14.93 -23.60 8.65
N LYS A 10 15.47 -24.37 7.69
CA LYS A 10 15.58 -23.91 6.30
C LYS A 10 14.21 -23.62 5.69
N GLN A 11 13.23 -24.45 5.97
CA GLN A 11 11.87 -24.23 5.49
C GLN A 11 11.25 -23.00 6.15
N LYS A 12 11.52 -22.79 7.43
CA LYS A 12 11.03 -21.63 8.15
C LYS A 12 11.69 -20.34 7.70
N LEU A 13 12.83 -20.42 7.03
CA LEU A 13 13.54 -19.25 6.54
C LEU A 13 12.94 -18.71 5.23
N LYS A 14 11.97 -19.40 4.66
CA LYS A 14 11.21 -18.84 3.53
C LYS A 14 10.34 -17.71 4.06
N ILE A 15 10.78 -16.51 3.82
CA ILE A 15 10.06 -15.31 4.23
C ILE A 15 8.96 -15.06 3.19
N PRO A 16 7.69 -14.94 3.61
CA PRO A 16 6.62 -14.59 2.68
C PRO A 16 6.92 -13.26 2.02
N LYS A 17 6.60 -13.16 0.75
CA LYS A 17 6.76 -11.91 0.02
C LYS A 17 5.84 -10.85 0.60
N ARG A 18 6.35 -9.63 0.67
CA ARG A 18 5.58 -8.48 1.13
C ARG A 18 5.39 -7.54 -0.05
N PHE A 19 4.29 -6.82 -0.04
CA PHE A 19 3.93 -5.91 -1.12
C PHE A 19 3.55 -4.55 -0.57
N GLU A 20 4.14 -3.54 -1.16
CA GLU A 20 3.78 -2.17 -0.86
C GLU A 20 2.64 -1.74 -1.75
N VAL A 21 1.70 -0.98 -1.18
CA VAL A 21 0.69 -0.28 -1.96
C VAL A 21 1.11 1.18 -2.00
N LEU A 22 1.28 1.70 -3.22
CA LEU A 22 1.64 3.09 -3.44
C LEU A 22 0.45 3.80 -4.08
N LEU A 23 0.33 5.09 -3.80
CA LEU A 23 -0.58 5.96 -4.53
C LEU A 23 0.25 6.87 -5.41
N LEU A 24 -0.20 7.03 -6.65
CA LEU A 24 0.48 7.87 -7.64
C LEU A 24 -0.15 9.25 -7.68
N ASN A 25 0.68 10.27 -7.84
CA ASN A 25 0.19 11.62 -8.06
C ASN A 25 -0.44 11.76 -9.44
N ASP A 26 -1.46 12.60 -9.53
CA ASP A 26 -2.04 13.01 -10.80
C ASP A 26 -2.54 14.45 -10.65
N ASP A 27 -2.90 15.06 -11.78
CA ASP A 27 -3.24 16.48 -11.81
C ASP A 27 -4.70 16.78 -11.45
N TYR A 28 -5.51 15.76 -11.24
CA TYR A 28 -6.96 15.94 -11.10
C TYR A 28 -7.53 15.51 -9.77
N THR A 29 -6.91 14.51 -9.11
CA THR A 29 -7.40 14.04 -7.81
C THR A 29 -7.19 15.12 -6.76
N SER A 30 -8.26 15.45 -6.01
CA SER A 30 -8.14 16.45 -4.97
C SER A 30 -7.29 15.95 -3.79
N MET A 31 -6.60 16.86 -3.14
CA MET A 31 -5.81 16.56 -1.95
C MET A 31 -6.69 15.99 -0.83
N ASP A 32 -7.88 16.56 -0.67
CA ASP A 32 -8.82 16.08 0.35
C ASP A 32 -9.23 14.64 0.11
N PHE A 33 -9.43 14.25 -1.16
CA PHE A 33 -9.78 12.88 -1.49
C PHE A 33 -8.64 11.92 -1.17
N VAL A 34 -7.40 12.30 -1.46
CA VAL A 34 -6.23 11.47 -1.13
C VAL A 34 -6.16 11.25 0.38
N VAL A 35 -6.34 12.30 1.18
CA VAL A 35 -6.35 12.19 2.65
C VAL A 35 -7.46 11.24 3.09
N GLU A 36 -8.65 11.39 2.53
CA GLU A 36 -9.79 10.52 2.87
C GLU A 36 -9.49 9.05 2.57
N VAL A 37 -8.89 8.75 1.42
CA VAL A 37 -8.51 7.40 1.04
C VAL A 37 -7.49 6.82 2.03
N LEU A 38 -6.50 7.62 2.41
CA LEU A 38 -5.49 7.20 3.37
C LEU A 38 -6.08 6.88 4.74
N GLU A 39 -7.02 7.70 5.19
CA GLU A 39 -7.72 7.44 6.45
C GLU A 39 -8.60 6.20 6.37
N ARG A 40 -9.38 6.09 5.30
CA ARG A 40 -10.40 5.05 5.15
C ARG A 40 -9.83 3.66 4.88
N PHE A 41 -8.86 3.57 3.96
CA PHE A 41 -8.38 2.27 3.50
C PHE A 41 -7.02 1.88 4.07
N PHE A 42 -6.25 2.82 4.55
CA PHE A 42 -4.92 2.57 5.08
C PHE A 42 -4.81 2.89 6.58
N HIS A 43 -5.93 3.22 7.20
CA HIS A 43 -6.04 3.45 8.64
C HIS A 43 -5.04 4.47 9.19
N LYS A 44 -4.76 5.50 8.40
CA LYS A 44 -3.87 6.58 8.83
C LYS A 44 -4.65 7.60 9.64
N GLU A 45 -4.02 8.15 10.67
CA GLU A 45 -4.56 9.32 11.36
C GLU A 45 -4.45 10.52 10.44
N PHE A 46 -5.24 11.54 10.69
CA PHE A 46 -5.32 12.72 9.81
C PHE A 46 -3.94 13.34 9.52
N LEU A 47 -3.13 13.58 10.56
CA LEU A 47 -1.82 14.20 10.37
C LEU A 47 -0.88 13.31 9.54
N ALA A 48 -0.90 12.00 9.78
CA ALA A 48 -0.10 11.06 9.00
C ALA A 48 -0.59 11.01 7.55
N ALA A 49 -1.91 11.02 7.36
CA ALA A 49 -2.51 11.03 6.03
C ALA A 49 -2.12 12.29 5.26
N GLU A 50 -2.15 13.44 5.91
CA GLU A 50 -1.71 14.68 5.28
C GLU A 50 -0.24 14.64 4.87
N ALA A 51 0.62 14.11 5.73
CA ALA A 51 2.05 13.99 5.43
C ALA A 51 2.29 13.09 4.21
N ILE A 52 1.57 11.97 4.13
CA ILE A 52 1.68 11.06 2.98
C ILE A 52 1.14 11.74 1.72
N MET A 53 0.02 12.44 1.82
CA MET A 53 -0.57 13.16 0.69
C MET A 53 0.43 14.17 0.12
N LEU A 54 1.10 14.93 1.00
CA LEU A 54 2.11 15.89 0.55
C LEU A 54 3.29 15.21 -0.10
N LYS A 55 3.70 14.05 0.43
CA LYS A 55 4.79 13.28 -0.18
C LYS A 55 4.40 12.82 -1.58
N ILE A 56 3.18 12.34 -1.78
CA ILE A 56 2.69 11.97 -3.10
C ILE A 56 2.77 13.17 -4.05
N HIS A 57 2.33 14.34 -3.58
CA HIS A 57 2.32 15.55 -4.39
C HIS A 57 3.74 15.99 -4.78
N ILE A 58 4.68 15.91 -3.86
CA ILE A 58 6.05 16.39 -4.08
C ILE A 58 6.90 15.36 -4.81
N ASP A 59 6.84 14.09 -4.39
CA ASP A 59 7.70 13.03 -4.93
C ASP A 59 7.09 12.26 -6.10
N GLY A 60 5.80 12.46 -6.36
CA GLY A 60 5.09 11.77 -7.43
C GLY A 60 4.42 10.48 -6.99
N GLU A 61 4.83 9.91 -5.88
CA GLU A 61 4.25 8.69 -5.30
C GLU A 61 4.68 8.53 -3.86
N ALA A 62 3.93 7.73 -3.10
CA ALA A 62 4.34 7.36 -1.75
C ALA A 62 3.75 6.02 -1.36
N VAL A 63 4.47 5.30 -0.51
CA VAL A 63 3.99 4.04 0.06
C VAL A 63 2.96 4.35 1.13
N CYS A 64 1.81 3.68 1.03
CA CYS A 64 0.71 3.85 1.98
C CYS A 64 0.62 2.72 2.99
N GLY A 65 1.16 1.57 2.67
CA GLY A 65 1.20 0.43 3.57
C GLY A 65 1.89 -0.75 2.92
N THR A 66 2.26 -1.74 3.75
CA THR A 66 2.94 -2.95 3.30
C THR A 66 2.18 -4.16 3.85
N TYR A 67 1.87 -5.11 3.00
CA TYR A 67 0.95 -6.19 3.29
C TYR A 67 1.38 -7.49 2.60
N SER A 68 0.67 -8.58 2.94
CA SER A 68 0.72 -9.78 2.10
C SER A 68 0.11 -9.47 0.74
N PHE A 69 0.37 -10.31 -0.25
CA PHE A 69 -0.16 -10.09 -1.59
C PHE A 69 -1.69 -9.95 -1.60
N ASP A 70 -2.38 -10.86 -0.94
CA ASP A 70 -3.85 -10.85 -0.95
C ASP A 70 -4.43 -9.58 -0.34
N VAL A 71 -3.87 -9.13 0.78
CA VAL A 71 -4.35 -7.92 1.44
C VAL A 71 -4.02 -6.69 0.60
N ALA A 72 -2.80 -6.63 0.05
CA ALA A 72 -2.40 -5.51 -0.81
C ALA A 72 -3.30 -5.41 -2.03
N GLN A 73 -3.59 -6.54 -2.68
CA GLN A 73 -4.48 -6.58 -3.85
C GLN A 73 -5.88 -6.10 -3.49
N THR A 74 -6.38 -6.50 -2.34
CA THR A 74 -7.69 -6.03 -1.86
C THR A 74 -7.69 -4.52 -1.65
N LYS A 75 -6.63 -3.98 -1.05
CA LYS A 75 -6.50 -2.52 -0.87
C LYS A 75 -6.53 -1.79 -2.21
N VAL A 76 -5.77 -2.30 -3.18
CA VAL A 76 -5.75 -1.70 -4.53
C VAL A 76 -7.14 -1.69 -5.14
N SER A 77 -7.84 -2.82 -5.08
CA SER A 77 -9.20 -2.93 -5.64
C SER A 77 -10.17 -1.98 -4.97
N GLN A 78 -10.10 -1.87 -3.63
CA GLN A 78 -10.96 -0.97 -2.87
C GLN A 78 -10.73 0.49 -3.25
N VAL A 79 -9.47 0.88 -3.38
CA VAL A 79 -9.14 2.26 -3.72
C VAL A 79 -9.59 2.60 -5.14
N ILE A 80 -9.38 1.68 -6.10
CA ILE A 80 -9.82 1.89 -7.48
C ILE A 80 -11.34 2.06 -7.53
N GLU A 81 -12.07 1.16 -6.89
CA GLU A 81 -13.54 1.21 -6.90
C GLU A 81 -14.06 2.51 -6.28
N TYR A 82 -13.52 2.86 -5.11
CA TYR A 82 -13.93 4.07 -4.41
C TYR A 82 -13.59 5.34 -5.20
N SER A 83 -12.42 5.37 -5.82
CA SER A 83 -11.99 6.52 -6.62
C SER A 83 -12.88 6.70 -7.83
N ARG A 84 -13.18 5.62 -8.55
CA ARG A 84 -14.09 5.68 -9.71
C ARG A 84 -15.48 6.14 -9.32
N LYS A 85 -15.99 5.62 -8.22
CA LYS A 85 -17.31 5.99 -7.71
C LYS A 85 -17.39 7.48 -7.38
N ASN A 86 -16.29 8.07 -6.98
CA ASN A 86 -16.20 9.49 -6.65
C ASN A 86 -15.61 10.34 -7.78
N GLU A 87 -15.49 9.75 -8.96
CA GLU A 87 -15.00 10.45 -10.17
C GLU A 87 -13.59 11.02 -9.99
N GLN A 88 -12.75 10.30 -9.25
CA GLN A 88 -11.36 10.68 -9.05
C GLN A 88 -10.45 9.70 -9.79
N PRO A 89 -9.44 10.17 -10.53
CA PRO A 89 -8.55 9.28 -11.29
C PRO A 89 -7.43 8.66 -10.47
N LEU A 90 -7.46 8.81 -9.16
CA LEU A 90 -6.41 8.30 -8.27
C LEU A 90 -6.07 6.84 -8.55
N MET A 91 -4.78 6.54 -8.68
CA MET A 91 -4.33 5.20 -9.06
C MET A 91 -3.42 4.60 -7.99
N PRO A 92 -3.83 3.46 -7.39
CA PRO A 92 -2.94 2.67 -6.53
C PRO A 92 -2.16 1.68 -7.38
N VAL A 93 -0.94 1.37 -6.95
CA VAL A 93 -0.13 0.33 -7.59
C VAL A 93 0.49 -0.56 -6.53
N LEU A 94 0.82 -1.79 -6.92
CA LEU A 94 1.53 -2.76 -6.08
C LEU A 94 2.99 -2.79 -6.45
N ARG A 95 3.84 -2.97 -5.45
CA ARG A 95 5.27 -3.18 -5.67
C ARG A 95 5.77 -4.22 -4.67
N GLU A 96 6.42 -5.27 -5.17
CA GLU A 96 7.02 -6.27 -4.30
C GLU A 96 8.19 -5.65 -3.54
N VAL A 97 8.26 -5.96 -2.24
CA VAL A 97 9.36 -5.48 -1.40
C VAL A 97 10.48 -6.52 -1.47
N ASN A 98 11.65 -6.10 -1.90
CA ASN A 98 12.85 -6.94 -1.87
C ASN A 98 13.54 -6.74 -0.54
N LEU A 99 13.60 -7.81 0.25
CA LEU A 99 14.25 -7.81 1.54
C LEU A 99 15.67 -8.35 1.44
#